data_c84079252dd87d6f32a97e807c595e96
#
_entry.id   c84079252dd87d6f32a97e807c595e96
#
_cell.length_a   1.000
_cell.length_b   1.000
_cell.length_c   1.000
_cell.angle_alpha   90.00
_cell.angle_beta   90.00
_cell.angle_gamma   90.00
#
_symmetry.space_group_name_H-M   'P 1'
#
loop_
_entity.id
_entity.type
_entity.pdbx_description
1 polymer ?
#
loop_
_entity_poly.entity_id
_entity_poly.type
_entity_poly.pdbx_seq_one_letter_code
_entity_poly.pdbx_strand_id
1 'polypeptide(L)'
;MKTRAQAALVIQQVLDQGQSLSAVLPAAQEKVAPRDRALLQELCYGTLRWLPRLDAAVNEMMDKPLKNKSRIFHYLILVGLYQLIYTRIPAHAAVAETVNAVKLLKGTSLRGLINGVLRNFQRSAEVILLRIDRVPSIRLGHPEWLTKRLRQAYHDEWEFIMEANNQRPPMWIRNNSQRQSRDAMLARMAEAGINAVAGEEGEDCILLERPCG
;
A
#
# COMPACT_ATOMS: atom_id res chain seq x y z
N MET A 1 8.96 4.49 14.31
CA MET A 1 10.28 4.83 13.72
C MET A 1 10.89 3.67 12.94
N LYS A 2 11.21 2.52 13.56
CA LYS A 2 11.87 1.37 12.89
C LYS A 2 11.02 0.82 11.74
N THR A 3 9.72 0.71 11.91
CA THR A 3 8.75 0.23 10.91
C THR A 3 8.79 1.06 9.63
N ARG A 4 8.83 2.42 9.72
CA ARG A 4 8.88 3.32 8.55
C ARG A 4 10.21 3.21 7.80
N ALA A 5 11.31 3.07 8.52
CA ALA A 5 12.61 2.83 7.91
C ALA A 5 12.66 1.47 7.17
N GLN A 6 12.11 0.41 7.76
CA GLN A 6 12.02 -0.89 7.11
C GLN A 6 11.10 -0.84 5.89
N ALA A 7 9.96 -0.13 5.95
CA ALA A 7 9.09 0.05 4.80
C ALA A 7 9.82 0.73 3.63
N ALA A 8 10.56 1.81 3.88
CA ALA A 8 11.34 2.48 2.84
C ALA A 8 12.42 1.55 2.22
N LEU A 9 13.09 0.73 3.02
CA LEU A 9 14.07 -0.26 2.54
C LEU A 9 13.42 -1.35 1.68
N VAL A 10 12.26 -1.87 2.08
CA VAL A 10 11.50 -2.85 1.31
C VAL A 10 11.06 -2.26 -0.03
N ILE A 11 10.50 -1.04 -0.02
CA ILE A 11 10.09 -0.35 -1.25
C ILE A 11 11.27 -0.14 -2.19
N GLN A 12 12.44 0.23 -1.66
CA GLN A 12 13.67 0.34 -2.45
C GLN A 12 14.07 -0.99 -3.10
N GLN A 13 14.01 -2.09 -2.37
CA GLN A 13 14.32 -3.42 -2.92
C GLN A 13 13.35 -3.80 -4.06
N VAL A 14 12.08 -3.47 -3.91
CA VAL A 14 11.09 -3.71 -4.96
C VAL A 14 11.33 -2.83 -6.18
N LEU A 15 11.46 -1.50 -5.99
CA LEU A 15 11.48 -0.55 -7.10
C LEU A 15 12.85 -0.40 -7.77
N ASP A 16 13.96 -0.48 -7.02
CA ASP A 16 15.31 -0.29 -7.55
C ASP A 16 15.99 -1.61 -7.93
N GLN A 17 15.64 -2.71 -7.23
CA GLN A 17 16.30 -4.01 -7.42
C GLN A 17 15.38 -5.05 -8.09
N GLY A 18 14.14 -4.70 -8.39
CA GLY A 18 13.18 -5.58 -9.07
C GLY A 18 12.75 -6.81 -8.27
N GLN A 19 12.93 -6.79 -6.94
CA GLN A 19 12.56 -7.92 -6.09
C GLN A 19 11.03 -7.93 -5.85
N SER A 20 10.45 -9.13 -5.74
CA SER A 20 9.03 -9.22 -5.41
C SER A 20 8.78 -8.86 -3.94
N LEU A 21 7.67 -8.15 -3.67
CA LEU A 21 7.32 -7.79 -2.30
C LEU A 21 7.11 -9.02 -1.41
N SER A 22 6.56 -10.09 -1.94
CA SER A 22 6.36 -11.36 -1.22
C SER A 22 7.68 -12.03 -0.79
N ALA A 23 8.76 -11.81 -1.54
CA ALA A 23 10.08 -12.34 -1.20
C ALA A 23 10.78 -11.50 -0.11
N VAL A 24 10.66 -10.17 -0.15
CA VAL A 24 11.45 -9.28 0.73
C VAL A 24 10.74 -8.93 2.04
N LEU A 25 9.41 -8.93 2.06
CA LEU A 25 8.62 -8.51 3.23
C LEU A 25 8.81 -9.42 4.46
N PRO A 26 8.84 -10.77 4.37
CA PRO A 26 9.03 -11.64 5.54
C PRO A 26 10.30 -11.32 6.32
N ALA A 27 11.43 -11.19 5.63
CA ALA A 27 12.72 -10.85 6.26
C ALA A 27 12.73 -9.44 6.90
N ALA A 28 11.94 -8.50 6.38
CA ALA A 28 11.77 -7.19 6.98
C ALA A 28 10.85 -7.22 8.21
N GLN A 29 9.84 -8.10 8.23
CA GLN A 29 8.94 -8.31 9.37
C GLN A 29 9.66 -8.89 10.58
N GLU A 30 10.71 -9.69 10.39
CA GLU A 30 11.57 -10.19 11.47
C GLU A 30 12.38 -9.08 12.17
N LYS A 31 12.63 -7.98 11.46
CA LYS A 31 13.41 -6.83 11.98
C LYS A 31 12.58 -5.86 12.80
N VAL A 32 11.26 -6.01 12.86
CA VAL A 32 10.36 -5.16 13.65
C VAL A 32 9.71 -5.98 14.77
N ALA A 33 9.14 -5.28 15.77
CA ALA A 33 8.42 -5.97 16.84
C ALA A 33 7.18 -6.70 16.26
N PRO A 34 6.76 -7.85 16.82
CA PRO A 34 5.61 -8.61 16.33
C PRO A 34 4.34 -7.74 16.14
N ARG A 35 4.05 -6.86 17.09
CA ARG A 35 2.92 -5.91 17.03
C ARG A 35 3.00 -4.91 15.87
N ASP A 36 4.19 -4.69 15.30
CA ASP A 36 4.43 -3.72 14.21
C ASP A 36 4.44 -4.38 12.82
N ARG A 37 4.38 -5.72 12.74
CA ARG A 37 4.44 -6.47 11.48
C ARG A 37 3.29 -6.14 10.54
N ALA A 38 2.06 -6.07 11.08
CA ALA A 38 0.87 -5.69 10.32
C ALA A 38 0.98 -4.27 9.78
N LEU A 39 1.49 -3.33 10.59
CA LEU A 39 1.73 -1.96 10.13
C LEU A 39 2.81 -1.91 9.04
N LEU A 40 3.90 -2.67 9.17
CA LEU A 40 4.93 -2.73 8.13
C LEU A 40 4.35 -3.24 6.81
N GLN A 41 3.55 -4.30 6.87
CA GLN A 41 2.87 -4.85 5.71
C GLN A 41 1.95 -3.81 5.05
N GLU A 42 1.10 -3.17 5.82
CA GLU A 42 0.20 -2.10 5.36
C GLU A 42 0.96 -0.97 4.67
N LEU A 43 2.05 -0.49 5.27
CA LEU A 43 2.87 0.58 4.69
C LEU A 43 3.53 0.17 3.37
N CYS A 44 4.00 -1.08 3.25
CA CYS A 44 4.62 -1.57 2.02
C CYS A 44 3.59 -1.76 0.90
N TYR A 45 2.52 -2.50 1.15
CA TYR A 45 1.48 -2.76 0.15
C TYR A 45 0.76 -1.47 -0.27
N GLY A 46 0.41 -0.63 0.70
CA GLY A 46 -0.33 0.59 0.42
C GLY A 46 0.49 1.62 -0.34
N THR A 47 1.75 1.82 0.04
CA THR A 47 2.64 2.75 -0.68
C THR A 47 2.88 2.29 -2.11
N LEU A 48 3.10 1.00 -2.35
CA LEU A 48 3.29 0.47 -3.71
C LEU A 48 2.00 0.52 -4.54
N ARG A 49 0.84 0.27 -3.93
CA ARG A 49 -0.47 0.36 -4.60
C ARG A 49 -0.75 1.78 -5.10
N TRP A 50 -0.47 2.77 -4.27
CA TRP A 50 -0.73 4.17 -4.57
C TRP A 50 0.49 4.93 -5.10
N LEU A 51 1.54 4.19 -5.53
CA LEU A 51 2.81 4.77 -5.96
C LEU A 51 2.66 5.91 -6.98
N PRO A 52 1.87 5.80 -8.07
CA PRO A 52 1.75 6.89 -9.03
C PRO A 52 1.21 8.19 -8.42
N ARG A 53 0.24 8.09 -7.53
CA ARG A 53 -0.38 9.25 -6.87
C ARG A 53 0.53 9.87 -5.82
N LEU A 54 1.20 9.03 -5.03
CA LEU A 54 2.14 9.49 -4.02
C LEU A 54 3.36 10.17 -4.64
N ASP A 55 3.88 9.59 -5.74
CA ASP A 55 5.02 10.14 -6.49
C ASP A 55 4.68 11.48 -7.14
N ALA A 56 3.49 11.60 -7.74
CA ALA A 56 2.99 12.85 -8.27
C ALA A 56 2.89 13.94 -7.18
N ALA A 57 2.41 13.59 -5.97
CA ALA A 57 2.34 14.52 -4.85
C ALA A 57 3.73 14.99 -4.39
N VAL A 58 4.73 14.10 -4.38
CA VAL A 58 6.12 14.49 -4.07
C VAL A 58 6.66 15.43 -5.13
N ASN A 59 6.45 15.12 -6.42
CA ASN A 59 6.94 15.92 -7.53
C ASN A 59 6.31 17.32 -7.58
N GLU A 60 5.07 17.47 -7.10
CA GLU A 60 4.42 18.77 -6.97
C GLU A 60 5.07 19.65 -5.87
N MET A 61 5.71 19.03 -4.88
CA MET A 61 6.30 19.73 -3.72
C MET A 61 7.81 19.88 -3.78
N MET A 62 8.47 19.20 -4.71
CA MET A 62 9.93 19.14 -4.77
C MET A 62 10.43 19.43 -6.18
N ASP A 63 11.14 20.55 -6.37
CA ASP A 63 11.74 20.94 -7.66
C ASP A 63 12.82 19.95 -8.12
N LYS A 64 13.50 19.29 -7.19
CA LYS A 64 14.59 18.36 -7.49
C LYS A 64 14.36 17.00 -6.84
N PRO A 65 14.30 15.91 -7.63
CA PRO A 65 14.14 14.58 -7.10
C PRO A 65 15.37 14.13 -6.30
N LEU A 66 15.12 13.35 -5.25
CA LEU A 66 16.20 12.69 -4.49
C LEU A 66 16.74 11.51 -5.31
N LYS A 67 18.06 11.55 -5.65
CA LYS A 67 18.71 10.56 -6.53
C LYS A 67 19.83 9.82 -5.78
N ASN A 68 20.30 8.74 -6.37
CA ASN A 68 21.43 7.95 -5.89
C ASN A 68 21.26 7.53 -4.41
N LYS A 69 22.25 7.77 -3.58
CA LYS A 69 22.23 7.43 -2.13
C LYS A 69 21.08 8.09 -1.36
N SER A 70 20.53 9.20 -1.87
CA SER A 70 19.42 9.90 -1.24
C SER A 70 18.06 9.36 -1.67
N ARG A 71 17.97 8.46 -2.65
CA ARG A 71 16.70 7.93 -3.18
C ARG A 71 15.89 7.17 -2.12
N ILE A 72 16.54 6.54 -1.15
CA ILE A 72 15.86 5.90 -0.02
C ILE A 72 14.96 6.86 0.76
N PHE A 73 15.32 8.14 0.83
CA PHE A 73 14.53 9.17 1.52
C PHE A 73 13.32 9.63 0.69
N HIS A 74 13.36 9.49 -0.64
CA HIS A 74 12.18 9.63 -1.46
C HIS A 74 11.13 8.56 -1.08
N TYR A 75 11.54 7.31 -0.97
CA TYR A 75 10.64 6.23 -0.53
C TYR A 75 10.13 6.44 0.90
N LEU A 76 10.96 6.99 1.78
CA LEU A 76 10.52 7.35 3.13
C LEU A 76 9.45 8.47 3.11
N ILE A 77 9.57 9.45 2.22
CA ILE A 77 8.53 10.49 2.02
C ILE A 77 7.24 9.84 1.51
N LEU A 78 7.31 8.93 0.52
CA LEU A 78 6.12 8.21 0.02
C LEU A 78 5.40 7.47 1.15
N VAL A 79 6.14 6.76 2.03
CA VAL A 79 5.58 6.11 3.22
C VAL A 79 4.93 7.11 4.16
N GLY A 80 5.51 8.30 4.33
CA GLY A 80 4.94 9.39 5.12
C GLY A 80 3.63 9.90 4.53
N LEU A 81 3.60 10.17 3.23
CA LEU A 81 2.40 10.62 2.50
C LEU A 81 1.30 9.55 2.51
N TYR A 82 1.64 8.28 2.31
CA TYR A 82 0.68 7.20 2.41
C TYR A 82 -0.05 7.20 3.75
N GLN A 83 0.68 7.36 4.85
CA GLN A 83 0.08 7.45 6.19
C GLN A 83 -0.87 8.64 6.31
N LEU A 84 -0.48 9.80 5.79
CA LEU A 84 -1.29 11.02 5.86
C LEU A 84 -2.58 10.96 5.05
N ILE A 85 -2.58 10.22 3.93
CA ILE A 85 -3.71 10.16 2.98
C ILE A 85 -4.64 8.98 3.27
N TYR A 86 -4.07 7.79 3.55
CA TYR A 86 -4.81 6.52 3.47
C TYR A 86 -4.94 5.79 4.81
N THR A 87 -4.36 6.28 5.90
CA THR A 87 -4.43 5.61 7.20
C THR A 87 -5.13 6.46 8.26
N ARG A 88 -5.55 5.81 9.34
CA ARG A 88 -6.12 6.48 10.52
C ARG A 88 -5.05 6.94 11.53
N ILE A 89 -3.78 6.84 11.15
CA ILE A 89 -2.67 7.29 12.03
C ILE A 89 -2.77 8.81 12.17
N PRO A 90 -2.77 9.35 13.41
CA PRO A 90 -2.81 10.79 13.60
C PRO A 90 -1.68 11.49 12.84
N ALA A 91 -1.99 12.57 12.13
CA ALA A 91 -1.06 13.23 11.23
C ALA A 91 0.27 13.64 11.91
N HIS A 92 0.20 14.13 13.17
CA HIS A 92 1.40 14.46 13.94
C HIS A 92 2.28 13.24 14.19
N ALA A 93 1.70 12.06 14.46
CA ALA A 93 2.44 10.82 14.66
C ALA A 93 3.03 10.30 13.35
N ALA A 94 2.28 10.36 12.24
CA ALA A 94 2.76 9.99 10.91
C ALA A 94 4.00 10.81 10.54
N VAL A 95 3.95 12.14 10.70
CA VAL A 95 5.09 13.03 10.41
C VAL A 95 6.27 12.74 11.36
N ALA A 96 6.05 12.74 12.68
CA ALA A 96 7.10 12.59 13.67
C ALA A 96 7.85 11.25 13.51
N GLU A 97 7.11 10.13 13.36
CA GLU A 97 7.68 8.80 13.22
C GLU A 97 8.44 8.63 11.89
N THR A 98 7.95 9.24 10.80
CA THR A 98 8.63 9.23 9.51
C THR A 98 9.92 10.05 9.55
N VAL A 99 9.89 11.24 10.11
CA VAL A 99 11.07 12.10 10.28
C VAL A 99 12.12 11.45 11.21
N ASN A 100 11.68 10.77 12.27
CA ASN A 100 12.60 10.07 13.17
C ASN A 100 13.26 8.84 12.51
N ALA A 101 12.61 8.22 11.52
CA ALA A 101 13.17 7.09 10.77
C ALA A 101 14.42 7.48 9.96
N VAL A 102 14.60 8.75 9.63
CA VAL A 102 15.79 9.28 8.93
C VAL A 102 17.09 8.90 9.61
N LYS A 103 17.11 8.90 10.96
CA LYS A 103 18.30 8.52 11.74
C LYS A 103 18.72 7.07 11.47
N LEU A 104 17.77 6.17 11.34
CA LEU A 104 18.02 4.74 11.06
C LEU A 104 18.55 4.51 9.64
N LEU A 105 18.23 5.42 8.73
CA LEU A 105 18.69 5.38 7.33
C LEU A 105 19.99 6.21 7.12
N LYS A 106 20.63 6.68 8.20
CA LYS A 106 21.90 7.42 8.18
C LYS A 106 21.85 8.72 7.34
N GLY A 107 20.71 9.42 7.30
CA GLY A 107 20.50 10.62 6.51
C GLY A 107 20.14 11.87 7.32
N THR A 108 20.78 12.10 8.44
CA THR A 108 20.44 13.16 9.41
C THR A 108 20.38 14.56 8.79
N SER A 109 21.18 14.84 7.76
CA SER A 109 21.16 16.10 6.99
C SER A 109 19.85 16.33 6.23
N LEU A 110 19.12 15.27 5.87
CA LEU A 110 17.84 15.36 5.14
C LEU A 110 16.62 15.46 6.06
N ARG A 111 16.83 15.42 7.38
CA ARG A 111 15.73 15.46 8.35
C ARG A 111 14.85 16.71 8.19
N GLY A 112 15.48 17.87 8.00
CA GLY A 112 14.77 19.14 7.78
C GLY A 112 13.93 19.12 6.50
N LEU A 113 14.50 18.61 5.42
CA LEU A 113 13.79 18.48 4.13
C LEU A 113 12.57 17.59 4.26
N ILE A 114 12.72 16.39 4.81
CA ILE A 114 11.60 15.43 4.94
C ILE A 114 10.49 16.01 5.82
N ASN A 115 10.85 16.62 6.95
CA ASN A 115 9.87 17.31 7.79
C ASN A 115 9.18 18.46 7.05
N GLY A 116 9.91 19.24 6.28
CA GLY A 116 9.37 20.33 5.47
C GLY A 116 8.35 19.84 4.45
N VAL A 117 8.69 18.79 3.67
CA VAL A 117 7.81 18.21 2.66
C VAL A 117 6.53 17.66 3.29
N LEU A 118 6.63 16.83 4.34
CA LEU A 118 5.45 16.23 4.99
C LEU A 118 4.55 17.29 5.65
N ARG A 119 5.12 18.32 6.26
CA ARG A 119 4.33 19.43 6.83
C ARG A 119 3.74 20.32 5.75
N ASN A 120 4.41 20.54 4.64
CA ASN A 120 3.86 21.25 3.49
C ASN A 120 2.65 20.49 2.96
N PHE A 121 2.78 19.18 2.74
CA PHE A 121 1.64 18.35 2.35
C PHE A 121 0.48 18.47 3.35
N GLN A 122 0.75 18.36 4.65
CA GLN A 122 -0.30 18.47 5.68
C GLN A 122 -1.10 19.78 5.61
N ARG A 123 -0.45 20.89 5.25
CA ARG A 123 -1.11 22.21 5.11
C ARG A 123 -1.83 22.39 3.79
N SER A 124 -1.36 21.76 2.74
CA SER A 124 -1.80 22.02 1.36
C SER A 124 -2.35 20.79 0.66
N ALA A 125 -2.69 19.73 1.43
CA ALA A 125 -3.09 18.43 0.89
C ALA A 125 -4.23 18.54 -0.12
N GLU A 126 -5.28 19.28 0.21
CA GLU A 126 -6.45 19.45 -0.66
C GLU A 126 -6.08 20.05 -2.01
N VAL A 127 -5.29 21.13 -2.00
CA VAL A 127 -4.85 21.81 -3.23
C VAL A 127 -3.94 20.89 -4.08
N ILE A 128 -3.01 20.20 -3.44
CA ILE A 128 -2.08 19.29 -4.12
C ILE A 128 -2.85 18.13 -4.75
N LEU A 129 -3.72 17.46 -3.98
CA LEU A 129 -4.52 16.35 -4.45
C LEU A 129 -5.47 16.77 -5.57
N LEU A 130 -6.17 17.90 -5.44
CA LEU A 130 -7.06 18.41 -6.49
C LEU A 130 -6.31 18.66 -7.81
N ARG A 131 -5.05 19.07 -7.74
CA ARG A 131 -4.22 19.34 -8.92
C ARG A 131 -3.75 18.05 -9.59
N ILE A 132 -3.19 17.10 -8.84
CA ILE A 132 -2.67 15.85 -9.39
C ILE A 132 -3.78 14.91 -9.85
N ASP A 133 -4.94 14.91 -9.20
CA ASP A 133 -6.08 14.05 -9.49
C ASP A 133 -6.81 14.42 -10.80
N ARG A 134 -6.43 15.51 -11.45
CA ARG A 134 -6.88 15.83 -12.82
C ARG A 134 -6.41 14.79 -13.86
N VAL A 135 -5.37 14.04 -13.55
CA VAL A 135 -4.87 12.96 -14.39
C VAL A 135 -5.44 11.62 -13.87
N PRO A 136 -6.32 10.95 -14.63
CA PRO A 136 -7.02 9.75 -14.16
C PRO A 136 -6.09 8.61 -13.71
N SER A 137 -4.98 8.36 -14.43
CA SER A 137 -4.00 7.34 -14.05
C SER A 137 -3.37 7.62 -12.69
N ILE A 138 -3.12 8.89 -12.37
CA ILE A 138 -2.60 9.33 -11.07
C ILE A 138 -3.68 9.18 -10.00
N ARG A 139 -4.87 9.73 -10.24
CA ARG A 139 -6.02 9.66 -9.31
C ARG A 139 -6.35 8.24 -8.91
N LEU A 140 -6.33 7.33 -9.88
CA LEU A 140 -6.65 5.91 -9.69
C LEU A 140 -5.43 5.04 -9.33
N GLY A 141 -4.24 5.63 -9.20
CA GLY A 141 -3.03 4.92 -8.72
C GLY A 141 -2.50 3.85 -9.68
N HIS A 142 -2.72 3.98 -10.98
CA HIS A 142 -2.28 3.00 -11.98
C HIS A 142 -1.31 3.60 -13.00
N PRO A 143 -0.41 2.78 -13.58
CA PRO A 143 0.45 3.25 -14.66
C PRO A 143 -0.36 3.70 -15.89
N GLU A 144 0.09 4.74 -16.57
CA GLU A 144 -0.62 5.31 -17.72
C GLU A 144 -0.87 4.28 -18.84
N TRP A 145 0.09 3.39 -19.09
CA TRP A 145 -0.05 2.35 -20.11
C TRP A 145 -1.21 1.39 -19.81
N LEU A 146 -1.43 1.04 -18.52
CA LEU A 146 -2.54 0.19 -18.11
C LEU A 146 -3.87 0.92 -18.20
N THR A 147 -3.91 2.19 -17.77
CA THR A 147 -5.09 3.04 -17.89
C THR A 147 -5.52 3.17 -19.36
N LYS A 148 -4.58 3.40 -20.29
CA LYS A 148 -4.87 3.46 -21.73
C LYS A 148 -5.46 2.13 -22.25
N ARG A 149 -4.89 1.00 -21.89
CA ARG A 149 -5.37 -0.32 -22.31
C ARG A 149 -6.76 -0.63 -21.77
N LEU A 150 -7.00 -0.37 -20.49
CA LEU A 150 -8.31 -0.59 -19.89
C LEU A 150 -9.37 0.31 -20.55
N ARG A 151 -9.08 1.59 -20.77
CA ARG A 151 -9.98 2.52 -21.44
C ARG A 151 -10.31 2.10 -22.87
N GLN A 152 -9.37 1.48 -23.60
CA GLN A 152 -9.63 0.94 -24.93
C GLN A 152 -10.49 -0.32 -24.93
N ALA A 153 -10.29 -1.19 -23.93
CA ALA A 153 -10.99 -2.47 -23.85
C ALA A 153 -12.37 -2.35 -23.19
N TYR A 154 -12.52 -1.44 -22.23
CA TYR A 154 -13.71 -1.28 -21.38
C TYR A 154 -14.13 0.20 -21.32
N HIS A 155 -14.70 0.73 -22.42
CA HIS A 155 -14.96 2.15 -22.61
C HIS A 155 -15.71 2.83 -21.45
N ASP A 156 -16.71 2.17 -20.89
CA ASP A 156 -17.58 2.72 -19.85
C ASP A 156 -17.22 2.24 -18.44
N GLU A 157 -16.44 1.15 -18.31
CA GLU A 157 -16.19 0.48 -17.02
C GLU A 157 -14.75 0.63 -16.53
N TRP A 158 -13.83 1.19 -17.33
CA TRP A 158 -12.41 1.23 -17.02
C TRP A 158 -12.08 1.92 -15.68
N GLU A 159 -12.78 2.99 -15.31
CA GLU A 159 -12.59 3.65 -14.01
C GLU A 159 -13.02 2.73 -12.86
N PHE A 160 -14.19 2.11 -13.00
CA PHE A 160 -14.70 1.15 -12.00
C PHE A 160 -13.74 -0.04 -11.81
N ILE A 161 -13.19 -0.59 -12.89
CA ILE A 161 -12.19 -1.66 -12.82
C ILE A 161 -10.94 -1.20 -12.05
N MET A 162 -10.45 0.00 -12.33
CA MET A 162 -9.28 0.55 -11.64
C MET A 162 -9.57 0.85 -10.17
N GLU A 163 -10.75 1.34 -9.83
CA GLU A 163 -11.18 1.54 -8.45
C GLU A 163 -11.30 0.21 -7.70
N ALA A 164 -11.90 -0.80 -8.32
CA ALA A 164 -12.01 -2.15 -7.77
C ALA A 164 -10.64 -2.78 -7.49
N ASN A 165 -9.66 -2.59 -8.37
CA ASN A 165 -8.28 -3.06 -8.18
C ASN A 165 -7.61 -2.47 -6.94
N ASN A 166 -8.01 -1.28 -6.49
CA ASN A 166 -7.47 -0.63 -5.30
C ASN A 166 -8.17 -1.05 -4.01
N GLN A 167 -9.30 -1.73 -4.11
CA GLN A 167 -10.01 -2.25 -2.95
C GLN A 167 -9.28 -3.46 -2.36
N ARG A 168 -9.60 -3.77 -1.11
CA ARG A 168 -9.11 -4.99 -0.49
C ARG A 168 -9.75 -6.17 -1.22
N PRO A 169 -8.95 -7.12 -1.75
CA PRO A 169 -9.53 -8.27 -2.44
C PRO A 169 -10.34 -9.13 -1.47
N PRO A 170 -11.47 -9.71 -1.93
CA PRO A 170 -12.18 -10.72 -1.16
C PRO A 170 -11.27 -11.93 -0.91
N MET A 171 -11.44 -12.60 0.21
CA MET A 171 -10.68 -13.80 0.52
C MET A 171 -11.46 -15.03 0.07
N TRP A 172 -11.01 -15.62 -1.03
CA TRP A 172 -11.53 -16.86 -1.55
C TRP A 172 -10.67 -18.02 -1.11
N ILE A 173 -11.31 -19.11 -0.71
CA ILE A 173 -10.65 -20.40 -0.48
C ILE A 173 -11.34 -21.49 -1.30
N ARG A 174 -10.59 -22.54 -1.61
CA ARG A 174 -11.13 -23.74 -2.26
C ARG A 174 -11.22 -24.87 -1.25
N ASN A 175 -12.41 -25.42 -1.11
CA ASN A 175 -12.61 -26.65 -0.33
C ASN A 175 -11.85 -27.82 -0.98
N ASN A 176 -11.32 -28.70 -0.16
CA ASN A 176 -10.77 -29.98 -0.63
C ASN A 176 -11.89 -31.05 -0.58
N SER A 177 -12.59 -31.20 -1.69
CA SER A 177 -13.71 -32.15 -1.85
C SER A 177 -13.33 -33.62 -1.62
N GLN A 178 -12.03 -33.98 -1.76
CA GLN A 178 -11.55 -35.31 -1.40
C GLN A 178 -11.54 -35.58 0.11
N ARG A 179 -11.56 -34.54 0.94
CA ARG A 179 -11.55 -34.67 2.42
C ARG A 179 -12.91 -34.48 3.04
N GLN A 180 -13.72 -33.55 2.53
CA GLN A 180 -15.03 -33.22 3.06
C GLN A 180 -15.85 -32.44 2.02
N SER A 181 -17.18 -32.46 2.15
CA SER A 181 -18.04 -31.60 1.32
C SER A 181 -17.87 -30.11 1.67
N ARG A 182 -18.24 -29.23 0.74
CA ARG A 182 -18.24 -27.77 0.97
C ARG A 182 -19.12 -27.39 2.16
N ASP A 183 -20.32 -28.00 2.27
CA ASP A 183 -21.26 -27.71 3.34
C ASP A 183 -20.70 -28.13 4.71
N ALA A 184 -20.03 -29.28 4.78
CA ALA A 184 -19.34 -29.71 6.01
C ALA A 184 -18.21 -28.74 6.40
N MET A 185 -17.47 -28.19 5.41
CA MET A 185 -16.44 -27.18 5.67
C MET A 185 -17.06 -25.87 6.18
N LEU A 186 -18.15 -25.40 5.55
CA LEU A 186 -18.88 -24.20 5.98
C LEU A 186 -19.42 -24.35 7.42
N ALA A 187 -19.98 -25.50 7.76
CA ALA A 187 -20.45 -25.77 9.12
C ALA A 187 -19.30 -25.70 10.15
N ARG A 188 -18.16 -26.30 9.85
CA ARG A 188 -16.96 -26.22 10.70
C ARG A 188 -16.41 -24.81 10.84
N MET A 189 -16.47 -24.00 9.77
CA MET A 189 -16.06 -22.60 9.81
C MET A 189 -17.00 -21.79 10.71
N ALA A 190 -18.30 -22.01 10.61
CA ALA A 190 -19.29 -21.37 11.48
C ALA A 190 -19.09 -21.73 12.95
N GLU A 191 -18.82 -23.00 13.28
CA GLU A 191 -18.48 -23.44 14.64
C GLU A 191 -17.19 -22.76 15.16
N ALA A 192 -16.21 -22.49 14.27
CA ALA A 192 -14.99 -21.76 14.59
C ALA A 192 -15.17 -20.23 14.64
N GLY A 193 -16.39 -19.71 14.44
CA GLY A 193 -16.68 -18.27 14.40
C GLY A 193 -16.18 -17.57 13.16
N ILE A 194 -15.91 -18.30 12.07
CA ILE A 194 -15.49 -17.78 10.78
C ILE A 194 -16.70 -17.67 9.86
N ASN A 195 -17.12 -16.44 9.55
CA ASN A 195 -18.22 -16.19 8.62
C ASN A 195 -17.77 -16.41 7.18
N ALA A 196 -18.40 -17.38 6.51
CA ALA A 196 -18.13 -17.74 5.14
C ALA A 196 -19.40 -18.20 4.44
N VAL A 197 -19.45 -18.02 3.13
CA VAL A 197 -20.56 -18.44 2.28
C VAL A 197 -20.07 -19.26 1.09
N ALA A 198 -20.96 -20.07 0.51
CA ALA A 198 -20.69 -20.77 -0.73
C ALA A 198 -20.49 -19.76 -1.87
N GLY A 199 -19.42 -19.90 -2.63
CA GLY A 199 -19.20 -19.08 -3.82
C GLY A 199 -19.98 -19.62 -5.01
N GLU A 200 -20.32 -18.74 -5.93
CA GLU A 200 -21.03 -19.05 -7.18
C GLU A 200 -20.06 -19.42 -8.32
N GLU A 201 -18.77 -19.11 -8.17
CA GLU A 201 -17.74 -19.30 -9.20
C GLU A 201 -17.30 -20.75 -9.38
N GLY A 202 -17.76 -21.66 -8.51
CA GLY A 202 -17.47 -23.09 -8.60
C GLY A 202 -17.97 -23.88 -7.38
N GLU A 203 -18.10 -25.19 -7.55
CA GLU A 203 -18.67 -26.10 -6.54
C GLU A 203 -17.89 -26.13 -5.21
N ASP A 204 -16.58 -25.92 -5.26
CA ASP A 204 -15.68 -25.93 -4.11
C ASP A 204 -15.28 -24.53 -3.62
N CYS A 205 -15.81 -23.45 -4.23
CA CYS A 205 -15.47 -22.08 -3.85
C CYS A 205 -16.20 -21.67 -2.56
N ILE A 206 -15.43 -21.07 -1.65
CA ILE A 206 -15.93 -20.48 -0.40
C ILE A 206 -15.41 -19.06 -0.30
N LEU A 207 -16.30 -18.11 -0.09
CA LEU A 207 -15.98 -16.70 0.16
C LEU A 207 -16.03 -16.43 1.66
N LEU A 208 -14.95 -15.86 2.19
CA LEU A 208 -14.92 -15.37 3.57
C LEU A 208 -15.42 -13.93 3.60
N GLU A 209 -16.38 -13.63 4.49
CA GLU A 209 -16.86 -12.25 4.71
C GLU A 209 -15.76 -11.34 5.25
N ARG A 210 -14.86 -11.91 6.06
CA ARG A 210 -13.67 -11.22 6.57
C ARG A 210 -12.47 -12.15 6.49
N PRO A 211 -11.30 -11.65 6.02
CA PRO A 211 -10.08 -12.45 6.08
C PRO A 211 -9.77 -12.84 7.52
N CYS A 212 -9.50 -14.14 7.73
CA CYS A 212 -8.96 -14.67 8.98
C CYS A 212 -7.44 -14.68 8.91
N GLY A 213 -6.78 -14.43 10.04
CA GLY A 213 -5.32 -14.49 10.21
C GLY A 213 -4.85 -15.91 10.51
#